data_34fd1c16e9dde7912e79bc6d1d025515
#
_entry.id   34fd1c16e9dde7912e79bc6d1d025515
#
_cell.length_a   1.000
_cell.length_b   1.000
_cell.length_c   1.000
_cell.angle_alpha   90.00
_cell.angle_beta   90.00
_cell.angle_gamma   90.00
#
_symmetry.space_group_name_H-M   'P 1'
#
loop_
_entity.id
_entity.type
_entity.pdbx_description
1 polymer ?
#
loop_
_entity_poly.entity_id
_entity_poly.type
_entity_poly.pdbx_seq_one_letter_code
_entity_poly.pdbx_strand_id
1 'polypeptide(L)'
;MKALFIHAKKFCFKPTKKALKSAEELSSKEEVCRENPLVIFLTVEKGDTEELLEKLLEDVRVQFQRVKPSGLVLYPYAHLSNELAPPGEARELLRRACERLGEEFEVVCAPFGWYKEFLLHAHGHPLAELSRRYP
;
A
#
# COMPACT_ATOMS: atom_id res chain seq x y z
N MET A 1 -7.69 -9.72 3.97
CA MET A 1 -6.99 -8.53 3.46
C MET A 1 -7.72 -7.28 3.88
N LYS A 2 -7.01 -6.31 4.35
CA LYS A 2 -7.58 -5.03 4.74
C LYS A 2 -6.82 -3.89 4.09
N ALA A 3 -7.54 -2.87 3.67
CA ALA A 3 -6.94 -1.72 3.01
C ALA A 3 -7.49 -0.42 3.60
N LEU A 4 -6.60 0.55 3.77
CA LEU A 4 -6.96 1.91 4.13
C LEU A 4 -6.46 2.82 3.01
N PHE A 5 -7.40 3.46 2.32
CA PHE A 5 -7.11 4.41 1.25
C PHE A 5 -7.10 5.81 1.82
N ILE A 6 -6.03 6.55 1.61
CA ILE A 6 -5.95 7.96 2.02
C ILE A 6 -5.48 8.80 0.85
N HIS A 7 -6.34 9.77 0.44
CA HIS A 7 -5.96 10.77 -0.54
C HIS A 7 -5.14 11.84 0.18
N ALA A 8 -3.87 11.92 -0.10
CA ALA A 8 -2.95 12.82 0.58
C ALA A 8 -2.53 13.99 -0.30
N LYS A 9 -2.24 15.12 0.33
CA LYS A 9 -1.60 16.24 -0.35
C LYS A 9 -0.14 15.90 -0.61
N LYS A 10 0.48 15.19 0.35
CA LYS A 10 1.87 14.76 0.25
C LYS A 10 2.06 13.50 1.08
N PHE A 11 2.83 12.58 0.56
CA PHE A 11 3.24 11.38 1.28
C PHE A 11 4.70 11.09 1.01
N CYS A 12 5.48 10.86 2.08
CA CYS A 12 6.89 10.49 1.98
C CYS A 12 7.14 9.25 2.83
N PHE A 13 8.02 8.38 2.39
CA PHE A 13 8.50 7.28 3.24
C PHE A 13 10.01 7.09 3.08
N LYS A 14 10.63 6.60 4.15
CA LYS A 14 12.06 6.33 4.17
C LYS A 14 12.32 5.03 4.92
N PRO A 15 12.91 4.01 4.28
CA PRO A 15 13.31 2.79 4.97
C PRO A 15 14.42 3.08 5.97
N THR A 16 14.36 2.46 7.15
CA THR A 16 15.37 2.66 8.20
C THR A 16 16.18 1.40 8.44
N LYS A 17 15.53 0.31 8.86
CA LYS A 17 16.21 -0.98 9.08
C LYS A 17 15.27 -2.13 8.79
N LYS A 18 15.81 -3.31 8.52
CA LYS A 18 15.02 -4.51 8.32
C LYS A 18 14.24 -4.87 9.57
N ALA A 19 12.95 -5.15 9.41
CA ALA A 19 12.08 -5.65 10.46
C ALA A 19 12.00 -7.18 10.43
N LEU A 20 12.20 -7.78 9.25
CA LEU A 20 12.10 -9.22 9.01
C LEU A 20 13.28 -9.70 8.18
N LYS A 21 13.66 -10.97 8.38
CA LYS A 21 14.69 -11.62 7.56
C LYS A 21 14.27 -11.70 6.09
N SER A 22 12.96 -11.82 5.85
CA SER A 22 12.38 -11.90 4.50
C SER A 22 12.15 -10.54 3.84
N ALA A 23 12.67 -9.46 4.44
CA ALA A 23 12.57 -8.12 3.87
C ALA A 23 13.17 -8.06 2.47
N GLU A 24 12.57 -7.23 1.61
CA GLU A 24 13.11 -7.00 0.27
C GLU A 24 14.51 -6.40 0.36
N GLU A 25 15.37 -6.79 -0.60
CA GLU A 25 16.67 -6.14 -0.73
C GLU A 25 16.48 -4.77 -1.38
N LEU A 26 17.18 -3.77 -0.88
CA LEU A 26 17.09 -2.41 -1.38
C LEU A 26 18.41 -1.93 -1.95
N SER A 27 18.36 -1.24 -3.10
CA SER A 27 19.53 -0.58 -3.66
C SER A 27 19.78 0.78 -2.97
N SER A 28 18.78 1.34 -2.33
CA SER A 28 18.86 2.65 -1.67
C SER A 28 17.86 2.73 -0.52
N LYS A 29 18.23 3.50 0.51
CA LYS A 29 17.34 3.84 1.63
C LYS A 29 16.94 5.31 1.60
N GLU A 30 17.02 5.95 0.44
CA GLU A 30 16.65 7.36 0.31
C GLU A 30 15.15 7.56 0.50
N GLU A 31 14.79 8.74 0.97
CA GLU A 31 13.39 9.12 1.12
C GLU A 31 12.72 9.23 -0.27
N VAL A 32 11.51 8.71 -0.37
CA VAL A 32 10.69 8.83 -1.56
C VAL A 32 9.45 9.63 -1.21
N CYS A 33 9.19 10.70 -1.96
CA CYS A 33 8.04 11.57 -1.75
C CYS A 33 7.16 11.63 -3.00
N ARG A 34 5.85 11.75 -2.77
CA ARG A 34 4.89 11.96 -3.85
C ARG A 34 3.91 13.06 -3.45
N GLU A 35 3.58 13.90 -4.43
CA GLU A 35 2.57 14.94 -4.26
C GLU A 35 1.23 14.42 -4.75
N ASN A 36 0.17 14.69 -3.98
CA ASN A 36 -1.21 14.36 -4.33
C ASN A 36 -1.45 12.87 -4.68
N PRO A 37 -0.90 11.91 -3.91
CA PRO A 37 -1.13 10.50 -4.20
C PRO A 37 -2.39 9.96 -3.52
N LEU A 38 -2.89 8.84 -4.04
CA LEU A 38 -3.77 7.97 -3.27
C LEU A 38 -2.89 6.92 -2.62
N VAL A 39 -2.80 6.95 -1.31
CA VAL A 39 -2.00 6.01 -0.54
C VAL A 39 -2.86 4.82 -0.14
N ILE A 40 -2.38 3.61 -0.43
CA ILE A 40 -3.06 2.37 -0.09
C ILE A 40 -2.22 1.65 0.97
N PHE A 41 -2.67 1.72 2.22
CA PHE A 41 -2.09 0.93 3.30
C PHE A 41 -2.74 -0.44 3.23
N LEU A 42 -1.95 -1.47 2.92
CA LEU A 42 -2.46 -2.81 2.67
C LEU A 42 -1.90 -3.82 3.67
N THR A 43 -2.81 -4.51 4.35
CA THR A 43 -2.48 -5.58 5.28
C THR A 43 -2.94 -6.92 4.70
N VAL A 44 -1.99 -7.83 4.50
CA VAL A 44 -2.27 -9.19 4.04
C VAL A 44 -2.52 -10.08 5.25
N GLU A 45 -3.66 -10.74 5.25
CA GLU A 45 -4.09 -11.59 6.35
C GLU A 45 -3.92 -13.07 6.02
N LYS A 46 -3.92 -13.88 7.07
CA LYS A 46 -3.82 -15.32 6.96
C LYS A 46 -4.94 -15.87 6.06
N GLY A 47 -4.56 -16.68 5.08
CA GLY A 47 -5.52 -17.27 4.14
C GLY A 47 -5.84 -16.42 2.93
N ASP A 48 -5.30 -15.21 2.82
CA ASP A 48 -5.53 -14.37 1.65
C ASP A 48 -4.91 -14.98 0.40
N THR A 49 -5.61 -14.84 -0.72
CA THR A 49 -5.20 -15.36 -2.02
C THR A 49 -5.15 -14.24 -3.05
N GLU A 50 -4.52 -14.53 -4.18
CA GLU A 50 -4.41 -13.58 -5.29
C GLU A 50 -5.78 -13.16 -5.85
N GLU A 51 -6.80 -14.01 -5.70
CA GLU A 51 -8.16 -13.69 -6.15
C GLU A 51 -8.73 -12.43 -5.51
N LEU A 52 -8.33 -12.14 -4.26
CA LEU A 52 -8.79 -10.94 -3.57
C LEU A 52 -8.28 -9.65 -4.22
N LEU A 53 -7.20 -9.74 -4.99
CA LEU A 53 -6.63 -8.57 -5.66
C LEU A 53 -7.58 -7.97 -6.68
N GLU A 54 -8.48 -8.78 -7.28
CA GLU A 54 -9.47 -8.24 -8.21
C GLU A 54 -10.39 -7.24 -7.53
N LYS A 55 -10.80 -7.54 -6.30
CA LYS A 55 -11.66 -6.64 -5.52
C LYS A 55 -10.91 -5.37 -5.11
N LEU A 56 -9.66 -5.53 -4.73
CA LEU A 56 -8.81 -4.38 -4.41
C LEU A 56 -8.68 -3.47 -5.63
N LEU A 57 -8.39 -4.04 -6.80
CA LEU A 57 -8.24 -3.28 -8.05
C LEU A 57 -9.51 -2.54 -8.42
N GLU A 58 -10.68 -3.16 -8.26
CA GLU A 58 -11.97 -2.50 -8.51
C GLU A 58 -12.13 -1.27 -7.64
N ASP A 59 -11.83 -1.39 -6.34
CA ASP A 59 -11.94 -0.26 -5.42
C ASP A 59 -10.92 0.84 -5.74
N VAL A 60 -9.71 0.45 -6.13
CA VAL A 60 -8.68 1.42 -6.54
C VAL A 60 -9.16 2.21 -7.76
N ARG A 61 -9.72 1.52 -8.75
CA ARG A 61 -10.25 2.18 -9.96
C ARG A 61 -11.34 3.19 -9.61
N VAL A 62 -12.27 2.80 -8.74
CA VAL A 62 -13.35 3.68 -8.30
C VAL A 62 -12.80 4.89 -7.56
N GLN A 63 -11.89 4.67 -6.60
CA GLN A 63 -11.31 5.75 -5.82
C GLN A 63 -10.45 6.68 -6.68
N PHE A 64 -9.72 6.13 -7.63
CA PHE A 64 -8.91 6.93 -8.55
C PHE A 64 -9.79 7.88 -9.37
N GLN A 65 -10.95 7.41 -9.84
CA GLN A 65 -11.91 8.24 -10.57
C GLN A 65 -12.51 9.33 -9.68
N ARG A 66 -12.77 9.00 -8.43
CA ARG A 66 -13.42 9.94 -7.48
C ARG A 66 -12.50 11.07 -7.03
N VAL A 67 -11.28 10.75 -6.67
CA VAL A 67 -10.38 11.75 -6.07
C VAL A 67 -9.35 12.29 -7.04
N LYS A 68 -9.16 11.65 -8.18
CA LYS A 68 -8.24 12.07 -9.26
C LYS A 68 -6.85 12.40 -8.74
N PRO A 69 -6.18 11.43 -8.10
CA PRO A 69 -4.84 11.64 -7.58
C PRO A 69 -3.81 11.70 -8.69
N SER A 70 -2.60 12.12 -8.38
CA SER A 70 -1.50 12.15 -9.35
C SER A 70 -0.89 10.76 -9.59
N GLY A 71 -1.16 9.81 -8.71
CA GLY A 71 -0.66 8.44 -8.79
C GLY A 71 -0.99 7.68 -7.53
N LEU A 72 -0.45 6.49 -7.41
CA LEU A 72 -0.68 5.61 -6.25
C LEU A 72 0.60 5.38 -5.47
N VAL A 73 0.44 5.17 -4.16
CA VAL A 73 1.49 4.59 -3.33
C VAL A 73 0.90 3.34 -2.68
N LEU A 74 1.54 2.19 -2.90
CA LEU A 74 1.19 0.95 -2.20
C LEU A 74 2.14 0.79 -1.02
N TYR A 75 1.57 0.79 0.18
CA TYR A 75 2.36 0.77 1.41
C TYR A 75 2.01 -0.48 2.23
N PRO A 76 2.96 -1.44 2.33
CA PRO A 76 2.75 -2.62 3.17
C PRO A 76 2.56 -2.19 4.63
N TYR A 77 1.48 -2.61 5.25
CA TYR A 77 1.11 -2.16 6.57
C TYR A 77 0.54 -3.32 7.38
N ALA A 78 1.12 -3.57 8.55
CA ALA A 78 0.73 -4.72 9.36
C ALA A 78 -0.32 -4.40 10.43
N HIS A 79 -0.67 -3.13 10.59
CA HIS A 79 -1.40 -2.68 11.79
C HIS A 79 -2.91 -2.63 11.65
N LEU A 80 -3.46 -3.08 10.51
CA LEU A 80 -4.91 -3.11 10.32
C LEU A 80 -5.53 -4.44 10.77
N SER A 81 -4.72 -5.42 11.14
CA SER A 81 -5.20 -6.75 11.51
C SER A 81 -4.31 -7.40 12.56
N ASN A 82 -4.91 -8.30 13.35
CA ASN A 82 -4.20 -9.15 14.30
C ASN A 82 -3.95 -10.55 13.72
N GLU A 83 -4.41 -10.81 12.49
CA GLU A 83 -4.31 -12.11 11.85
C GLU A 83 -3.47 -12.05 10.59
N LEU A 84 -2.19 -11.76 10.77
CA LEU A 84 -1.28 -11.55 9.66
C LEU A 84 -0.91 -12.86 8.96
N ALA A 85 -0.76 -12.79 7.64
CA ALA A 85 -0.23 -13.88 6.84
C ALA A 85 1.23 -14.13 7.22
N PRO A 86 1.73 -15.36 6.99
CA PRO A 86 3.17 -15.62 7.12
C PRO A 86 3.96 -14.65 6.22
N PRO A 87 5.14 -14.18 6.68
CA PRO A 87 5.89 -13.15 5.95
C PRO A 87 6.16 -13.43 4.47
N GLY A 88 6.51 -14.68 4.13
CA GLY A 88 6.78 -15.02 2.74
C GLY A 88 5.54 -14.92 1.84
N GLU A 89 4.39 -15.33 2.36
CA GLU A 89 3.12 -15.24 1.63
C GLU A 89 2.69 -13.77 1.48
N ALA A 90 2.83 -12.98 2.54
CA ALA A 90 2.51 -11.56 2.51
C ALA A 90 3.37 -10.82 1.48
N ARG A 91 4.68 -11.10 1.49
CA ARG A 91 5.62 -10.49 0.55
C ARG A 91 5.23 -10.78 -0.90
N GLU A 92 4.90 -12.04 -1.20
CA GLU A 92 4.53 -12.45 -2.56
C GLU A 92 3.22 -11.79 -3.00
N LEU A 93 2.21 -11.77 -2.14
CA LEU A 93 0.93 -11.17 -2.48
C LEU A 93 1.04 -9.65 -2.68
N LEU A 94 1.85 -8.98 -1.86
CA LEU A 94 2.13 -7.55 -2.02
C LEU A 94 2.88 -7.28 -3.33
N ARG A 95 3.81 -8.16 -3.70
CA ARG A 95 4.53 -8.05 -4.97
C ARG A 95 3.56 -8.15 -6.15
N ARG A 96 2.63 -9.11 -6.10
CA ARG A 96 1.60 -9.27 -7.13
C ARG A 96 0.67 -8.06 -7.19
N ALA A 97 0.28 -7.52 -6.04
CA ALA A 97 -0.53 -6.31 -5.98
C ALA A 97 0.19 -5.14 -6.66
N CYS A 98 1.47 -4.97 -6.36
CA CYS A 98 2.29 -3.92 -6.98
C CYS A 98 2.34 -4.07 -8.51
N GLU A 99 2.59 -5.28 -9.00
CA GLU A 99 2.59 -5.58 -10.43
C GLU A 99 1.25 -5.23 -11.09
N ARG A 100 0.16 -5.71 -10.50
CA ARG A 100 -1.18 -5.51 -11.05
C ARG A 100 -1.56 -4.03 -11.09
N LEU A 101 -1.27 -3.30 -10.02
CA LEU A 101 -1.51 -1.86 -9.99
C LEU A 101 -0.66 -1.13 -11.03
N GLY A 102 0.59 -1.54 -11.20
CA GLY A 102 1.51 -0.93 -12.16
C GLY A 102 1.13 -1.15 -13.61
N GLU A 103 0.28 -2.12 -13.92
CA GLU A 103 -0.23 -2.33 -15.27
C GLU A 103 -1.25 -1.26 -15.67
N GLU A 104 -1.90 -0.63 -14.70
CA GLU A 104 -2.98 0.33 -14.95
C GLU A 104 -2.67 1.75 -14.48
N PHE A 105 -1.80 1.89 -13.50
CA PHE A 105 -1.55 3.18 -12.84
C PHE A 105 -0.06 3.43 -12.67
N GLU A 106 0.29 4.68 -12.52
CA GLU A 106 1.60 5.05 -12.01
C GLU A 106 1.59 4.75 -10.50
N VAL A 107 2.44 3.84 -10.06
CA VAL A 107 2.47 3.39 -8.66
C VAL A 107 3.90 3.35 -8.12
N VAL A 108 4.04 3.78 -6.88
CA VAL A 108 5.25 3.58 -6.09
C VAL A 108 4.92 2.57 -5.01
N CYS A 109 5.73 1.53 -4.90
CA CYS A 109 5.52 0.49 -3.89
C CYS A 109 6.59 0.58 -2.83
N ALA A 110 6.19 0.85 -1.60
CA ALA A 110 7.11 0.87 -0.47
C ALA A 110 7.57 -0.56 -0.17
N PRO A 111 8.81 -0.76 0.32
CA PRO A 111 9.37 -2.10 0.49
C PRO A 111 8.74 -2.86 1.66
N PHE A 112 8.52 -4.14 1.44
CA PHE A 112 8.03 -5.06 2.45
C PHE A 112 9.13 -5.40 3.46
N GLY A 113 8.75 -5.52 4.74
CA GLY A 113 9.64 -6.05 5.78
C GLY A 113 10.64 -5.07 6.36
N TRP A 114 10.48 -3.79 6.06
CA TRP A 114 11.33 -2.72 6.57
C TRP A 114 10.58 -1.85 7.55
N TYR A 115 11.24 -1.43 8.61
CA TYR A 115 10.78 -0.27 9.38
C TYR A 115 10.96 0.96 8.49
N LYS A 116 9.97 1.82 8.49
CA LYS A 116 9.96 3.03 7.65
C LYS A 116 9.44 4.21 8.45
N GLU A 117 10.07 5.34 8.26
CA GLU A 117 9.47 6.61 8.64
C GLU A 117 8.50 6.99 7.54
N PHE A 118 7.37 7.59 7.87
CA PHE A 118 6.55 8.19 6.82
C PHE A 118 5.95 9.51 7.28
N LEU A 119 5.75 10.39 6.32
CA LEU A 119 5.02 11.63 6.48
C LEU A 119 3.74 11.54 5.66
N LEU A 120 2.61 11.79 6.31
CA LEU A 120 1.31 11.78 5.66
C LEU A 120 0.60 13.10 5.92
N HIS A 121 0.34 13.84 4.85
CA HIS A 121 -0.49 15.04 4.90
C HIS A 121 -1.78 14.74 4.14
N ALA A 122 -2.79 14.27 4.86
CA ALA A 122 -4.06 13.87 4.27
C ALA A 122 -4.88 15.09 3.82
N HIS A 123 -5.62 14.92 2.71
CA HIS A 123 -6.66 15.88 2.34
C HIS A 123 -7.81 15.80 3.34
N GLY A 124 -8.60 16.86 3.43
CA GLY A 124 -9.72 16.96 4.34
C GLY A 124 -11.11 16.94 3.68
N HIS A 125 -11.24 16.36 2.50
CA HIS A 125 -12.53 16.27 1.81
C HIS A 125 -13.27 14.96 2.14
N PRO A 126 -14.59 14.87 1.86
CA PRO A 126 -15.39 13.71 2.27
C PRO A 126 -14.95 12.34 1.71
N LEU A 127 -14.24 12.31 0.59
CA LEU A 127 -13.78 11.08 -0.06
C LEU A 127 -12.31 10.77 0.21
N ALA A 128 -11.67 11.53 1.12
CA ALA A 128 -10.23 11.43 1.33
C ALA A 128 -9.81 10.13 2.03
N GLU A 129 -10.69 9.50 2.80
CA GLU A 129 -10.37 8.33 3.59
C GLU A 129 -11.43 7.25 3.39
N LEU A 130 -10.98 6.01 3.15
CA LEU A 130 -11.86 4.89 2.92
C LEU A 130 -11.20 3.61 3.42
N SER A 131 -11.89 2.86 4.27
CA SER A 131 -11.41 1.54 4.70
C SER A 131 -12.19 0.42 4.00
N ARG A 132 -11.50 -0.68 3.70
CA ARG A 132 -12.09 -1.86 3.07
C ARG A 132 -11.54 -3.13 3.69
N ARG A 133 -12.38 -4.15 3.71
CA ARG A 133 -12.00 -5.50 4.11
C ARG A 133 -12.40 -6.47 3.01
N TYR A 134 -11.45 -7.32 2.63
CA TYR A 134 -11.65 -8.32 1.59
C TYR A 134 -11.57 -9.69 2.24
N PRO A 135 -12.67 -10.46 2.25
CA PRO A 135 -12.68 -11.79 2.85
C PRO A 135 -11.97 -12.84 2.01
#